data_c5b320f75aa247d4842025ecb68612e3
#
_entry.id   c5b320f75aa247d4842025ecb68612e3
#
_cell.length_a   1.000
_cell.length_b   1.000
_cell.length_c   1.000
_cell.angle_alpha   90.00
_cell.angle_beta   90.00
_cell.angle_gamma   90.00
#
_symmetry.space_group_name_H-M   'P 1'
#
loop_
_entity.id
_entity.type
_entity.pdbx_description
1 polymer ?
#
loop_
_entity_poly.entity_id
_entity_poly.type
_entity_poly.pdbx_seq_one_letter_code
_entity_poly.pdbx_strand_id
1 'polypeptide(L)'
;VITPSESTDKVPKSLYEAEWDKMNGFERRTLDVIAGCDGVLWWHRIIEKKGFHINGFINHYPDFIVMMKSGKIVLVEAKGDDRDNGDSRTKLKLGQTWAAQAGRKFKYFMTFDHNSIEGAYNLEDFAEVLRDL
;
A
#
# COMPACT_ATOMS: atom_id res chain seq x y z
N VAL A 1 2.17 19.66 1.96
CA VAL A 1 1.87 19.21 3.32
C VAL A 1 0.42 18.78 3.40
N ILE A 2 0.20 17.59 3.90
CA ILE A 2 -1.15 17.06 4.13
C ILE A 2 -1.59 17.45 5.53
N THR A 3 -2.70 18.19 5.62
CA THR A 3 -3.29 18.55 6.90
C THR A 3 -4.54 17.71 7.10
N PRO A 4 -4.59 16.80 8.07
CA PRO A 4 -5.77 15.98 8.29
C PRO A 4 -6.93 16.81 8.85
N SER A 5 -8.15 16.50 8.40
CA SER A 5 -9.36 17.10 8.97
C SER A 5 -9.66 16.55 10.36
N GLU A 6 -9.30 15.31 10.58
CA GLU A 6 -9.37 14.62 11.86
C GLU A 6 -8.09 13.82 11.99
N SER A 7 -7.47 13.83 13.16
CA SER A 7 -6.27 13.03 13.37
C SER A 7 -6.64 11.69 14.03
N THR A 8 -5.96 10.64 13.61
CA THR A 8 -5.98 9.35 14.28
C THR A 8 -4.91 9.32 15.35
N ASP A 9 -4.83 8.24 16.09
CA ASP A 9 -3.67 7.97 16.91
C ASP A 9 -2.42 7.91 16.02
N LYS A 10 -1.29 8.33 16.57
CA LYS A 10 -0.03 8.27 15.85
C LYS A 10 0.32 6.84 15.54
N VAL A 11 0.65 6.56 14.28
CA VAL A 11 1.09 5.26 13.84
C VAL A 11 2.61 5.28 13.65
N PRO A 12 3.34 4.27 14.16
CA PRO A 12 4.81 4.23 14.03
C PRO A 12 5.25 4.35 12.57
N LYS A 13 6.39 5.01 12.36
CA LYS A 13 7.05 5.16 11.06
C LYS A 13 6.27 5.97 10.02
N SER A 14 5.26 6.72 10.45
CA SER A 14 4.57 7.65 9.56
C SER A 14 5.53 8.76 9.13
N LEU A 15 5.41 9.20 7.87
CA LEU A 15 6.14 10.36 7.37
C LEU A 15 5.64 11.64 8.02
N TYR A 16 4.41 11.69 8.44
CA TYR A 16 3.79 12.82 9.11
C TYR A 16 3.52 12.48 10.58
N GLU A 17 3.44 13.50 11.41
CA GLU A 17 3.21 13.33 12.85
C GLU A 17 1.90 12.61 13.16
N ALA A 18 0.86 12.87 12.36
CA ALA A 18 -0.41 12.19 12.46
C ALA A 18 -1.00 12.00 11.08
N GLU A 19 -1.71 10.90 10.87
CA GLU A 19 -2.35 10.59 9.61
C GLU A 19 -3.85 10.80 9.69
N TRP A 20 -4.49 10.92 8.54
CA TRP A 20 -5.95 10.99 8.44
C TRP A 20 -6.56 9.70 8.94
N ASP A 21 -7.70 9.83 9.60
CA ASP A 21 -8.35 8.69 10.26
C ASP A 21 -9.34 7.93 9.39
N LYS A 22 -9.62 8.36 8.18
CA LYS A 22 -10.64 7.74 7.32
C LYS A 22 -10.16 6.49 6.62
N MET A 23 -9.42 5.66 7.31
CA MET A 23 -9.07 4.33 6.86
C MET A 23 -10.14 3.34 7.28
N ASN A 24 -10.49 2.41 6.37
CA ASN A 24 -11.32 1.29 6.76
C ASN A 24 -10.52 0.29 7.61
N GLY A 25 -11.21 -0.67 8.21
CA GLY A 25 -10.57 -1.61 9.13
C GLY A 25 -9.49 -2.46 8.47
N PHE A 26 -9.64 -2.83 7.20
CA PHE A 26 -8.64 -3.61 6.50
C PHE A 26 -7.41 -2.78 6.12
N GLU A 27 -7.60 -1.55 5.67
CA GLU A 27 -6.50 -0.63 5.41
C GLU A 27 -5.66 -0.45 6.68
N ARG A 28 -6.30 -0.31 7.84
CA ARG A 28 -5.61 -0.18 9.11
C ARG A 28 -4.81 -1.43 9.47
N ARG A 29 -5.36 -2.63 9.24
CA ARG A 29 -4.64 -3.87 9.48
C ARG A 29 -3.44 -4.04 8.56
N THR A 30 -3.58 -3.64 7.29
CA THR A 30 -2.47 -3.62 6.34
C THR A 30 -1.38 -2.66 6.83
N LEU A 31 -1.78 -1.48 7.29
CA LEU A 31 -0.87 -0.49 7.83
C LEU A 31 -0.14 -1.01 9.08
N ASP A 32 -0.84 -1.73 9.95
CA ASP A 32 -0.23 -2.31 11.15
C ASP A 32 0.89 -3.30 10.77
N VAL A 33 0.71 -4.08 9.71
CA VAL A 33 1.76 -4.96 9.19
C VAL A 33 2.96 -4.13 8.71
N ILE A 34 2.71 -3.07 7.96
CA ILE A 34 3.77 -2.18 7.45
C ILE A 34 4.54 -1.55 8.62
N ALA A 35 3.82 -0.94 9.53
CA ALA A 35 4.44 -0.23 10.66
C ALA A 35 5.18 -1.16 11.62
N GLY A 36 4.74 -2.41 11.73
CA GLY A 36 5.38 -3.43 12.56
C GLY A 36 6.59 -4.11 11.91
N CYS A 37 6.87 -3.86 10.65
CA CYS A 37 7.99 -4.48 9.94
C CYS A 37 9.28 -3.72 10.20
N ASP A 38 10.30 -4.40 10.73
CA ASP A 38 11.57 -3.77 11.06
C ASP A 38 12.32 -3.21 9.85
N GLY A 39 12.08 -3.77 8.66
CA GLY A 39 12.69 -3.31 7.42
C GLY A 39 12.10 -2.02 6.87
N VAL A 40 11.00 -1.53 7.43
CA VAL A 40 10.34 -0.30 6.97
C VAL A 40 10.99 0.91 7.65
N LEU A 41 11.43 1.87 6.82
CA LEU A 41 12.01 3.12 7.31
C LEU A 41 10.91 4.14 7.61
N TRP A 42 10.00 4.36 6.65
CA TRP A 42 8.81 5.19 6.82
C TRP A 42 7.73 4.79 5.81
N TRP A 43 6.51 5.25 6.05
CA TRP A 43 5.39 5.08 5.15
C TRP A 43 4.57 6.36 5.07
N HIS A 44 3.76 6.48 4.02
CA HIS A 44 2.86 7.60 3.82
C HIS A 44 1.59 7.11 3.13
N ARG A 45 0.44 7.59 3.59
CA ARG A 45 -0.84 7.31 2.96
C ARG A 45 -1.01 8.20 1.73
N ILE A 46 -1.40 7.60 0.60
CA ILE A 46 -1.67 8.34 -0.63
C ILE A 46 -3.14 8.76 -0.62
N ILE A 47 -3.37 10.05 -0.86
CA ILE A 47 -4.72 10.60 -0.97
C ILE A 47 -5.09 10.67 -2.44
N GLU A 48 -6.25 10.08 -2.78
CA GLU A 48 -6.75 10.06 -4.15
C GLU A 48 -6.83 11.49 -4.72
N LYS A 49 -6.39 11.63 -5.96
CA LYS A 49 -6.37 12.90 -6.73
C LYS A 49 -5.40 13.96 -6.18
N LYS A 50 -4.66 13.67 -5.13
CA LYS A 50 -3.70 14.65 -4.54
C LYS A 50 -2.29 14.12 -4.42
N GLY A 51 -2.09 12.81 -4.49
CA GLY A 51 -0.79 12.20 -4.33
C GLY A 51 -0.33 11.50 -5.59
N PHE A 52 0.64 10.61 -5.40
CA PHE A 52 1.16 9.77 -6.47
C PHE A 52 0.05 8.87 -7.04
N HIS A 53 0.04 8.70 -8.37
CA HIS A 53 -0.87 7.78 -9.01
C HIS A 53 -0.19 7.09 -10.20
N ILE A 54 -0.74 5.95 -10.58
CA ILE A 54 -0.29 5.18 -11.73
C ILE A 54 -1.24 5.46 -12.89
N ASN A 55 -0.67 5.95 -14.00
CA ASN A 55 -1.44 6.21 -15.21
C ASN A 55 -1.68 4.92 -16.00
N GLY A 56 -2.84 4.80 -16.59
CA GLY A 56 -3.24 3.67 -17.41
C GLY A 56 -4.65 3.86 -17.93
N PHE A 57 -5.39 2.77 -18.15
CA PHE A 57 -6.81 2.84 -18.53
C PHE A 57 -7.64 3.52 -17.45
N ILE A 58 -7.20 3.37 -16.21
CA ILE A 58 -7.79 4.05 -15.06
C ILE A 58 -6.65 4.67 -14.26
N ASN A 59 -6.92 5.83 -13.65
CA ASN A 59 -5.98 6.39 -12.70
C ASN A 59 -6.04 5.56 -11.42
N HIS A 60 -4.90 5.01 -11.03
CA HIS A 60 -4.83 4.17 -9.83
C HIS A 60 -4.02 4.88 -8.76
N TYR A 61 -4.65 5.08 -7.61
CA TYR A 61 -4.04 5.67 -6.41
C TYR A 61 -3.85 4.56 -5.38
N PRO A 62 -2.67 3.96 -5.28
CA PRO A 62 -2.40 2.99 -4.20
C PRO A 62 -2.63 3.63 -2.83
N ASP A 63 -2.95 2.82 -1.83
CA ASP A 63 -3.25 3.35 -0.50
C ASP A 63 -2.01 3.88 0.22
N PHE A 64 -0.87 3.20 0.06
CA PHE A 64 0.34 3.55 0.79
C PHE A 64 1.57 3.53 -0.09
N ILE A 65 2.51 4.42 0.21
CA ILE A 65 3.88 4.35 -0.28
C ILE A 65 4.78 4.07 0.92
N VAL A 66 5.70 3.12 0.77
CA VAL A 66 6.56 2.63 1.84
C VAL A 66 8.02 2.70 1.40
N MET A 67 8.86 3.31 2.23
CA MET A 67 10.30 3.30 2.02
C MET A 67 10.91 2.24 2.92
N MET A 68 11.65 1.31 2.33
CA MET A 68 12.36 0.28 3.06
C MET A 68 13.77 0.74 3.42
N LYS A 69 14.31 0.22 4.53
CA LYS A 69 15.70 0.48 4.90
C LYS A 69 16.69 0.01 3.85
N SER A 70 16.31 -0.99 3.05
CA SER A 70 17.11 -1.48 1.93
C SER A 70 17.17 -0.50 0.75
N GLY A 71 16.38 0.57 0.77
CA GLY A 71 16.26 1.52 -0.33
C GLY A 71 15.14 1.22 -1.31
N LYS A 72 14.44 0.12 -1.14
CA LYS A 72 13.31 -0.21 -2.00
C LYS A 72 12.10 0.66 -1.66
N ILE A 73 11.35 1.02 -2.69
CA ILE A 73 10.12 1.79 -2.59
C ILE A 73 8.96 0.86 -2.94
N VAL A 74 8.00 0.75 -2.04
CA VAL A 74 6.88 -0.19 -2.17
C VAL A 74 5.57 0.58 -2.21
N LEU A 75 4.76 0.31 -3.23
CA LEU A 75 3.38 0.77 -3.29
C LEU A 75 2.46 -0.35 -2.84
N VAL A 76 1.52 -0.03 -1.99
CA VAL A 76 0.59 -1.02 -1.41
C VAL A 76 -0.84 -0.59 -1.61
N GLU A 77 -1.64 -1.47 -2.16
CA GLU A 77 -3.09 -1.32 -2.27
C GLU A 77 -3.78 -2.34 -1.38
N ALA A 78 -4.60 -1.88 -0.45
CA ALA A 78 -5.34 -2.74 0.48
C ALA A 78 -6.77 -2.92 -0.02
N LYS A 79 -7.12 -4.11 -0.48
CA LYS A 79 -8.44 -4.41 -1.04
C LYS A 79 -9.37 -5.11 -0.06
N GLY A 80 -8.85 -5.79 0.95
CA GLY A 80 -9.66 -6.66 1.80
C GLY A 80 -10.20 -7.83 1.00
N ASP A 81 -11.40 -8.28 1.31
CA ASP A 81 -12.09 -9.33 0.56
C ASP A 81 -13.10 -8.69 -0.40
N ASP A 82 -12.63 -7.75 -1.20
CA ASP A 82 -13.44 -7.06 -2.18
C ASP A 82 -14.03 -8.04 -3.21
N ARG A 83 -15.30 -7.83 -3.54
CA ARG A 83 -16.01 -8.67 -4.51
C ARG A 83 -15.74 -8.28 -5.96
N ASP A 84 -15.24 -7.08 -6.20
CA ASP A 84 -14.94 -6.62 -7.56
C ASP A 84 -13.55 -7.08 -7.99
N ASN A 85 -13.45 -8.38 -8.25
CA ASN A 85 -12.19 -8.99 -8.68
C ASN A 85 -11.74 -8.50 -10.06
N GLY A 86 -12.67 -8.05 -10.91
CA GLY A 86 -12.33 -7.48 -12.21
C GLY A 86 -11.55 -6.19 -12.07
N ASP A 87 -12.03 -5.27 -11.24
CA ASP A 87 -11.33 -4.02 -10.95
C ASP A 87 -10.01 -4.28 -10.25
N SER A 88 -9.99 -5.20 -9.29
CA SER A 88 -8.78 -5.56 -8.55
C SER A 88 -7.71 -6.13 -9.48
N ARG A 89 -8.08 -7.01 -10.40
CA ARG A 89 -7.12 -7.58 -11.37
C ARG A 89 -6.55 -6.52 -12.29
N THR A 90 -7.38 -5.57 -12.74
CA THR A 90 -6.93 -4.46 -13.59
C THR A 90 -5.91 -3.58 -12.85
N LYS A 91 -6.20 -3.22 -11.62
CA LYS A 91 -5.30 -2.42 -10.79
C LYS A 91 -4.00 -3.16 -10.47
N LEU A 92 -4.11 -4.45 -10.16
CA LEU A 92 -2.94 -5.28 -9.88
C LEU A 92 -2.01 -5.35 -11.09
N LYS A 93 -2.55 -5.60 -12.27
CA LYS A 93 -1.77 -5.65 -13.50
C LYS A 93 -1.11 -4.30 -13.79
N LEU A 94 -1.83 -3.21 -13.61
CA LEU A 94 -1.30 -1.87 -13.81
C LEU A 94 -0.15 -1.59 -12.85
N GLY A 95 -0.32 -1.93 -11.58
CA GLY A 95 0.72 -1.74 -10.56
C GLY A 95 1.96 -2.59 -10.82
N GLN A 96 1.77 -3.86 -11.18
CA GLN A 96 2.88 -4.76 -11.50
C GLN A 96 3.64 -4.29 -12.74
N THR A 97 2.93 -3.80 -13.75
CA THR A 97 3.55 -3.26 -14.97
C THR A 97 4.37 -2.02 -14.63
N TRP A 98 3.80 -1.14 -13.82
CA TRP A 98 4.53 0.05 -13.36
C TRP A 98 5.80 -0.32 -12.62
N ALA A 99 5.74 -1.25 -11.68
CA ALA A 99 6.90 -1.66 -10.89
C ALA A 99 8.00 -2.27 -11.77
N ALA A 100 7.61 -3.09 -12.75
CA ALA A 100 8.56 -3.70 -13.68
C ALA A 100 9.27 -2.64 -14.53
N GLN A 101 8.56 -1.60 -14.95
CA GLN A 101 9.14 -0.50 -15.76
C GLN A 101 9.96 0.47 -14.92
N ALA A 102 9.56 0.68 -13.66
CA ALA A 102 10.25 1.63 -12.78
C ALA A 102 11.62 1.12 -12.30
N GLY A 103 11.85 -0.18 -12.28
CA GLY A 103 13.14 -0.77 -11.97
C GLY A 103 13.15 -1.59 -10.67
N ARG A 104 14.31 -2.13 -10.34
CA ARG A 104 14.47 -3.07 -9.22
C ARG A 104 14.16 -2.50 -7.84
N LYS A 105 14.26 -1.20 -7.69
CA LYS A 105 13.98 -0.53 -6.41
C LYS A 105 12.49 -0.45 -6.11
N PHE A 106 11.65 -0.66 -7.11
CA PHE A 106 10.22 -0.40 -7.00
C PHE A 106 9.44 -1.71 -6.97
N LYS A 107 8.50 -1.80 -6.05
CA LYS A 107 7.62 -2.96 -5.89
C LYS A 107 6.18 -2.48 -5.75
N TYR A 108 5.25 -3.31 -6.17
CA TYR A 108 3.82 -3.08 -5.98
C TYR A 108 3.19 -4.33 -5.39
N PHE A 109 2.43 -4.15 -4.32
CA PHE A 109 1.69 -5.25 -3.70
C PHE A 109 0.23 -4.86 -3.50
N MET A 110 -0.65 -5.82 -3.75
CA MET A 110 -2.06 -5.71 -3.43
C MET A 110 -2.36 -6.74 -2.33
N THR A 111 -3.08 -6.31 -1.30
CA THR A 111 -3.35 -7.17 -0.13
C THR A 111 -4.84 -7.48 -0.01
N PHE A 112 -5.12 -8.70 0.44
CA PHE A 112 -6.45 -9.20 0.73
C PHE A 112 -6.48 -9.75 2.15
N ASP A 113 -7.70 -9.86 2.73
CA ASP A 113 -7.83 -10.37 4.09
C ASP A 113 -7.67 -11.90 4.10
N HIS A 114 -8.55 -12.60 3.42
CA HIS A 114 -8.54 -14.07 3.35
C HIS A 114 -8.47 -14.60 1.92
N ASN A 115 -9.19 -13.98 1.00
CA ASN A 115 -9.34 -14.46 -0.36
C ASN A 115 -8.54 -13.60 -1.34
N SER A 116 -7.33 -14.03 -1.65
CA SER A 116 -6.47 -13.35 -2.60
C SER A 116 -6.78 -13.76 -4.03
N ILE A 117 -6.44 -12.89 -4.98
CA ILE A 117 -6.39 -13.22 -6.41
C ILE A 117 -4.96 -13.55 -6.79
N GLU A 118 -4.78 -14.18 -7.95
CA GLU A 118 -3.44 -14.53 -8.44
C GLU A 118 -2.57 -13.28 -8.55
N GLY A 119 -1.37 -13.35 -8.00
CA GLY A 119 -0.41 -12.25 -8.01
C GLY A 119 -0.54 -11.26 -6.86
N ALA A 120 -1.56 -11.40 -6.02
CA ALA A 120 -1.73 -10.61 -4.81
C ALA A 120 -1.44 -11.46 -3.57
N TYR A 121 -1.53 -10.87 -2.39
CA TYR A 121 -1.17 -11.52 -1.13
C TYR A 121 -2.26 -11.31 -0.08
N ASN A 122 -2.51 -12.33 0.75
CA ASN A 122 -3.23 -12.09 2.00
C ASN A 122 -2.27 -11.40 2.99
N LEU A 123 -2.79 -10.90 4.11
CA LEU A 123 -1.97 -10.14 5.06
C LEU A 123 -0.80 -10.95 5.63
N GLU A 124 -1.02 -12.22 5.89
CA GLU A 124 0.01 -13.09 6.45
C GLU A 124 1.18 -13.26 5.48
N ASP A 125 0.88 -13.55 4.21
CA ASP A 125 1.89 -13.69 3.16
C ASP A 125 2.55 -12.35 2.84
N PHE A 126 1.79 -11.27 2.86
CA PHE A 126 2.33 -9.93 2.67
C PHE A 126 3.36 -9.57 3.73
N ALA A 127 3.08 -9.90 4.99
CA ALA A 127 4.03 -9.66 6.08
C ALA A 127 5.36 -10.37 5.85
N GLU A 128 5.31 -11.62 5.37
CA GLU A 128 6.53 -12.39 5.05
C GLU A 128 7.31 -11.78 3.89
N VAL A 129 6.61 -11.43 2.80
CA VAL A 129 7.23 -10.83 1.62
C VAL A 129 7.88 -9.49 1.98
N LEU A 130 7.19 -8.66 2.75
CA LEU A 130 7.69 -7.36 3.15
C LEU A 130 8.95 -7.50 4.00
N ARG A 131 8.97 -8.49 4.89
CA ARG A 131 10.13 -8.76 5.76
C ARG A 131 11.37 -9.15 4.94
N ASP A 132 11.18 -9.82 3.81
CA ASP A 132 12.28 -10.28 2.96
C ASP A 132 12.80 -9.19 2.01
N LEU A 133 12.17 -8.04 1.96
CA LEU A 133 12.65 -6.92 1.16
C LEU A 133 13.74 -6.16 1.91
#